data_f0e0983837d3d3d325cf2b2aa221247f
#
_entry.id   f0e0983837d3d3d325cf2b2aa221247f
#
_cell.length_a   1.000
_cell.length_b   1.000
_cell.length_c   1.000
_cell.angle_alpha   90.00
_cell.angle_beta   90.00
_cell.angle_gamma   90.00
#
_symmetry.space_group_name_H-M   'P 1'
#
loop_
_entity.id
_entity.type
_entity.pdbx_description
1 polymer ?
#
loop_
_entity_poly.entity_id
_entity_poly.type
_entity_poly.pdbx_seq_one_letter_code
_entity_poly.pdbx_strand_id
1 'polypeptide(L)'
;PVGAVLVVFRGEKEAAKAPAAVAVEKPAPAAPVPEVHRIHASPLAQRIAKERGIELSQVHGTGPHGEITQADVLQAAKPEEKPAPEEPAPAVPARTRSEVQAGMRRAIAAAMARSNREIPHYYLETRIDMDRAQRFLESENQKRPIRDRLLIAVVLIKAVAKALNEVPELNGYWTDDRLQPQEAIHIGLAIALRQGGLVVPAIHDVDTKSLDELMQAMSDLITRARTGRLRGSELTDGTITITHLGDLGVETVYGVIYPPQVALVGFGRIVDSPWAENGMLGIRPVLTATIAGDHRATDGRRGAQFLTALNRWLQEPEKL
;
A
#
# COMPACT_ATOMS: atom_id res chain seq x y z
N PRO A 1 31.24 -25.81 -11.32
CA PRO A 1 30.13 -25.79 -12.22
C PRO A 1 28.86 -25.71 -11.41
N VAL A 2 28.21 -24.65 -11.64
CA VAL A 2 27.04 -24.20 -10.89
C VAL A 2 25.80 -24.81 -11.51
N GLY A 3 24.98 -25.49 -10.72
CA GLY A 3 23.66 -25.95 -11.11
C GLY A 3 22.60 -25.19 -10.33
N ALA A 4 21.95 -24.24 -10.96
CA ALA A 4 20.77 -23.59 -10.42
C ALA A 4 19.55 -24.49 -10.62
N VAL A 5 18.84 -24.82 -9.55
CA VAL A 5 17.58 -25.57 -9.60
C VAL A 5 16.43 -24.57 -9.66
N LEU A 6 15.79 -24.49 -10.84
CA LEU A 6 14.52 -23.82 -11.04
C LEU A 6 13.40 -24.78 -10.66
N VAL A 7 12.60 -24.45 -9.66
CA VAL A 7 11.40 -25.21 -9.32
C VAL A 7 10.25 -24.72 -10.20
N VAL A 8 9.79 -25.59 -11.09
CA VAL A 8 8.59 -25.41 -11.92
C VAL A 8 7.44 -26.12 -11.25
N PHE A 9 6.42 -25.38 -10.80
CA PHE A 9 5.16 -25.98 -10.38
C PHE A 9 4.29 -26.28 -11.60
N ARG A 10 4.06 -27.56 -11.85
CA ARG A 10 3.09 -28.07 -12.81
C ARG A 10 1.82 -28.43 -12.05
N GLY A 11 0.72 -27.77 -12.37
CA GLY A 11 -0.59 -28.13 -11.88
C GLY A 11 -1.19 -29.23 -12.76
N GLU A 12 -1.67 -30.30 -12.18
CA GLU A 12 -2.59 -31.23 -12.82
C GLU A 12 -3.90 -31.29 -12.03
N LYS A 13 -4.97 -31.19 -12.81
CA LYS A 13 -6.35 -31.42 -12.37
C LYS A 13 -6.59 -32.92 -12.28
N GLU A 14 -7.20 -33.39 -11.21
CA GLU A 14 -8.00 -34.60 -11.31
C GLU A 14 -9.25 -34.48 -10.41
N ALA A 15 -10.39 -34.73 -11.03
CA ALA A 15 -11.71 -34.68 -10.43
C ALA A 15 -12.07 -36.06 -9.87
N ALA A 16 -12.40 -36.14 -8.61
CA ALA A 16 -13.04 -37.33 -8.05
C ALA A 16 -14.47 -37.00 -7.61
N LYS A 17 -15.41 -37.74 -8.21
CA LYS A 17 -16.83 -37.78 -7.95
C LYS A 17 -17.08 -38.43 -6.59
N ALA A 18 -17.93 -37.86 -5.76
CA ALA A 18 -18.55 -38.53 -4.60
C ALA A 18 -20.10 -38.50 -4.70
N PRO A 19 -20.80 -39.50 -4.19
CA PRO A 19 -22.17 -39.80 -4.55
C PRO A 19 -23.20 -39.01 -3.75
N ALA A 20 -24.34 -38.83 -4.39
CA ALA A 20 -25.52 -38.11 -3.92
C ALA A 20 -26.13 -38.73 -2.66
N ALA A 21 -26.39 -37.89 -1.66
CA ALA A 21 -27.33 -38.19 -0.55
C ALA A 21 -28.70 -37.60 -0.88
N VAL A 22 -29.70 -38.42 -0.81
CA VAL A 22 -31.13 -38.12 -1.03
C VAL A 22 -31.62 -37.27 0.14
N ALA A 23 -32.05 -36.04 -0.12
CA ALA A 23 -32.74 -35.20 0.86
C ALA A 23 -34.26 -35.34 0.69
N VAL A 24 -34.92 -35.68 1.79
CA VAL A 24 -36.35 -35.80 1.93
C VAL A 24 -37.02 -34.44 1.84
N GLU A 25 -37.98 -34.32 0.95
CA GLU A 25 -38.80 -33.16 0.67
C GLU A 25 -39.79 -32.92 1.83
N LYS A 26 -39.73 -31.74 2.44
CA LYS A 26 -40.71 -31.28 3.43
C LYS A 26 -41.73 -30.39 2.71
N PRO A 27 -43.05 -30.57 2.92
CA PRO A 27 -44.06 -29.86 2.16
C PRO A 27 -44.06 -28.36 2.47
N ALA A 28 -44.19 -27.58 1.40
CA ALA A 28 -44.32 -26.13 1.44
C ALA A 28 -45.65 -25.69 2.09
N PRO A 29 -45.67 -24.56 2.83
CA PRO A 29 -46.92 -23.95 3.29
C PRO A 29 -47.70 -23.33 2.13
N ALA A 30 -49.02 -23.48 2.18
CA ALA A 30 -49.95 -22.95 1.20
C ALA A 30 -49.86 -21.44 1.02
N ALA A 31 -49.97 -21.00 -0.22
CA ALA A 31 -50.01 -19.59 -0.59
C ALA A 31 -51.23 -18.88 0.02
N PRO A 32 -51.09 -17.63 0.51
CA PRO A 32 -52.24 -16.87 0.99
C PRO A 32 -53.11 -16.44 -0.19
N VAL A 33 -54.42 -16.60 0.01
CA VAL A 33 -55.50 -16.15 -0.90
C VAL A 33 -55.37 -14.61 -1.04
N PRO A 34 -55.56 -14.03 -2.22
CA PRO A 34 -55.49 -12.58 -2.38
C PRO A 34 -56.66 -11.92 -1.64
N GLU A 35 -56.37 -11.13 -0.61
CA GLU A 35 -57.30 -10.20 0.01
C GLU A 35 -57.67 -9.13 -1.02
N VAL A 36 -58.97 -9.03 -1.32
CA VAL A 36 -59.52 -7.97 -2.12
C VAL A 36 -59.47 -6.67 -1.30
N HIS A 37 -58.41 -5.90 -1.46
CA HIS A 37 -58.31 -4.57 -0.86
C HIS A 37 -59.40 -3.68 -1.46
N ARG A 38 -60.40 -3.35 -0.64
CA ARG A 38 -61.36 -2.29 -0.96
C ARG A 38 -60.64 -0.98 -1.03
N ILE A 39 -60.52 -0.38 -2.22
CA ILE A 39 -59.88 0.91 -2.43
C ILE A 39 -60.76 1.96 -1.77
N HIS A 40 -60.30 2.58 -0.69
CA HIS A 40 -61.00 3.70 -0.06
C HIS A 40 -60.54 4.98 -0.73
N ALA A 41 -61.42 5.62 -1.51
CA ALA A 41 -61.14 6.88 -2.17
C ALA A 41 -62.32 7.86 -1.92
N SER A 42 -62.01 9.11 -1.64
CA SER A 42 -63.03 10.14 -1.41
C SER A 42 -63.92 10.31 -2.69
N PRO A 43 -65.19 10.69 -2.53
CA PRO A 43 -66.12 10.89 -3.65
C PRO A 43 -65.55 11.87 -4.73
N LEU A 44 -64.80 12.85 -4.29
CA LEU A 44 -64.16 13.81 -5.20
C LEU A 44 -62.95 13.22 -5.92
N ALA A 45 -62.16 12.38 -5.23
CA ALA A 45 -61.02 11.66 -5.86
C ALA A 45 -61.52 10.68 -6.93
N GLN A 46 -62.59 9.94 -6.68
CA GLN A 46 -63.23 9.03 -7.65
C GLN A 46 -63.72 9.74 -8.89
N ARG A 47 -64.31 10.94 -8.74
CA ARG A 47 -64.82 11.75 -9.85
C ARG A 47 -63.65 12.25 -10.75
N ILE A 48 -62.61 12.77 -10.16
CA ILE A 48 -61.44 13.28 -10.88
C ILE A 48 -60.66 12.12 -11.56
N ALA A 49 -60.52 10.98 -10.88
CA ALA A 49 -59.90 9.80 -11.48
C ALA A 49 -60.64 9.33 -12.71
N LYS A 50 -62.00 9.31 -12.67
CA LYS A 50 -62.86 8.93 -13.80
C LYS A 50 -62.76 9.96 -14.94
N GLU A 51 -62.72 11.26 -14.64
CA GLU A 51 -62.63 12.33 -15.65
C GLU A 51 -61.23 12.33 -16.35
N ARG A 52 -60.19 11.87 -15.66
CA ARG A 52 -58.81 11.85 -16.15
C ARG A 52 -58.28 10.47 -16.57
N GLY A 53 -59.12 9.42 -16.49
CA GLY A 53 -58.76 8.06 -16.87
C GLY A 53 -57.68 7.40 -16.00
N ILE A 54 -57.61 7.75 -14.73
CA ILE A 54 -56.62 7.23 -13.79
C ILE A 54 -57.18 6.07 -13.04
N GLU A 55 -56.50 4.92 -13.01
CA GLU A 55 -56.86 3.76 -12.18
C GLU A 55 -56.51 4.01 -10.74
N LEU A 56 -57.50 4.05 -9.85
CA LEU A 56 -57.34 4.27 -8.40
C LEU A 56 -56.54 3.17 -7.69
N SER A 57 -56.40 2.00 -8.30
CA SER A 57 -55.58 0.89 -7.83
C SER A 57 -54.06 1.20 -7.84
N GLN A 58 -53.66 2.17 -8.65
CA GLN A 58 -52.26 2.59 -8.82
C GLN A 58 -51.91 3.87 -8.03
N VAL A 59 -52.90 4.48 -7.34
CA VAL A 59 -52.72 5.70 -6.58
C VAL A 59 -52.56 5.39 -5.11
N HIS A 60 -51.48 5.86 -4.48
CA HIS A 60 -51.26 5.71 -3.06
C HIS A 60 -52.00 6.80 -2.29
N GLY A 61 -52.96 6.40 -1.42
CA GLY A 61 -53.75 7.36 -0.63
C GLY A 61 -52.97 7.94 0.55
N THR A 62 -52.93 9.27 0.66
CA THR A 62 -52.26 10.00 1.77
C THR A 62 -53.27 10.49 2.83
N GLY A 63 -54.55 10.24 2.64
CA GLY A 63 -55.61 10.62 3.61
C GLY A 63 -55.69 9.77 4.85
N PRO A 64 -56.56 10.14 5.85
CA PRO A 64 -56.76 9.38 7.05
C PRO A 64 -57.19 7.93 6.73
N HIS A 65 -56.56 6.97 7.39
CA HIS A 65 -56.74 5.51 7.13
C HIS A 65 -56.38 5.01 5.72
N GLY A 66 -55.48 5.75 5.00
CA GLY A 66 -55.04 5.35 3.64
C GLY A 66 -56.07 5.70 2.56
N GLU A 67 -57.00 6.62 2.80
CA GLU A 67 -57.97 7.07 1.82
C GLU A 67 -57.31 7.91 0.72
N ILE A 68 -57.64 7.63 -0.54
CA ILE A 68 -57.14 8.37 -1.69
C ILE A 68 -57.83 9.72 -1.76
N THR A 69 -57.09 10.80 -1.63
CA THR A 69 -57.58 12.17 -1.69
C THR A 69 -57.52 12.75 -3.12
N GLN A 70 -58.20 13.90 -3.33
CA GLN A 70 -58.09 14.65 -4.58
C GLN A 70 -56.64 14.99 -4.96
N ALA A 71 -55.84 15.37 -3.97
CA ALA A 71 -54.44 15.72 -4.19
C ALA A 71 -53.63 14.57 -4.75
N ASP A 72 -53.88 13.34 -4.29
CA ASP A 72 -53.17 12.13 -4.72
C ASP A 72 -53.46 11.81 -6.17
N VAL A 73 -54.74 11.95 -6.59
CA VAL A 73 -55.16 11.75 -7.99
C VAL A 73 -54.56 12.85 -8.89
N LEU A 74 -54.53 14.11 -8.45
CA LEU A 74 -53.92 15.18 -9.22
C LEU A 74 -52.41 15.04 -9.34
N GLN A 75 -51.77 14.48 -8.34
CA GLN A 75 -50.33 14.19 -8.37
C GLN A 75 -50.00 13.03 -9.30
N ALA A 76 -50.83 11.98 -9.28
CA ALA A 76 -50.73 10.88 -10.25
C ALA A 76 -51.06 11.28 -11.69
N ALA A 77 -51.82 12.36 -11.87
CA ALA A 77 -52.14 12.94 -13.18
C ALA A 77 -51.02 13.79 -13.79
N LYS A 78 -49.99 14.16 -13.03
CA LYS A 78 -48.78 14.77 -13.60
C LYS A 78 -48.04 13.69 -14.40
N PRO A 79 -47.69 13.94 -15.68
CA PRO A 79 -46.82 13.01 -16.37
C PRO A 79 -45.53 12.89 -15.57
N GLU A 80 -45.18 11.67 -15.15
CA GLU A 80 -43.82 11.40 -14.74
C GLU A 80 -42.93 11.71 -15.93
N GLU A 81 -42.21 12.81 -15.86
CA GLU A 81 -41.09 13.06 -16.73
C GLU A 81 -40.08 11.93 -16.42
N LYS A 82 -40.19 10.82 -17.17
CA LYS A 82 -39.15 9.79 -17.15
C LYS A 82 -37.83 10.54 -17.30
N PRO A 83 -36.89 10.38 -16.36
CA PRO A 83 -35.55 10.89 -16.57
C PRO A 83 -35.11 10.36 -17.95
N ALA A 84 -34.74 11.27 -18.84
CA ALA A 84 -34.17 10.90 -20.11
C ALA A 84 -33.07 9.87 -19.83
N PRO A 85 -32.93 8.80 -20.63
CA PRO A 85 -31.83 7.86 -20.48
C PRO A 85 -30.57 8.71 -20.41
N GLU A 86 -29.84 8.71 -19.24
CA GLU A 86 -28.54 9.28 -19.19
C GLU A 86 -27.74 8.61 -20.30
N GLU A 87 -27.37 9.38 -21.31
CA GLU A 87 -26.38 8.93 -22.27
C GLU A 87 -25.21 8.41 -21.44
N PRO A 88 -24.78 7.15 -21.63
CA PRO A 88 -23.65 6.63 -20.90
C PRO A 88 -22.51 7.60 -21.12
N ALA A 89 -22.04 8.21 -20.01
CA ALA A 89 -20.89 9.11 -20.06
C ALA A 89 -19.81 8.43 -20.93
N PRO A 90 -19.20 9.15 -21.89
CA PRO A 90 -18.29 8.54 -22.84
C PRO A 90 -17.26 7.73 -22.05
N ALA A 91 -17.26 6.42 -22.26
CA ALA A 91 -16.37 5.49 -21.59
C ALA A 91 -14.95 6.01 -21.84
N VAL A 92 -14.29 6.50 -20.78
CA VAL A 92 -12.90 6.94 -20.87
C VAL A 92 -12.13 5.72 -21.38
N PRO A 93 -11.51 5.81 -22.57
CA PRO A 93 -10.87 4.66 -23.17
C PRO A 93 -9.85 4.10 -22.17
N ALA A 94 -9.94 2.81 -21.88
CA ALA A 94 -9.02 2.13 -20.98
C ALA A 94 -7.59 2.39 -21.49
N ARG A 95 -6.77 3.10 -20.68
CA ARG A 95 -5.40 3.43 -21.06
C ARG A 95 -4.64 2.15 -21.39
N THR A 96 -3.95 2.15 -22.49
CA THR A 96 -3.10 1.03 -22.86
C THR A 96 -1.96 0.88 -21.85
N ARG A 97 -1.44 -0.33 -21.70
CA ARG A 97 -0.30 -0.61 -20.82
C ARG A 97 0.91 0.29 -21.12
N SER A 98 1.15 0.57 -22.40
CA SER A 98 2.20 1.47 -22.87
C SER A 98 1.99 2.91 -22.39
N GLU A 99 0.76 3.42 -22.45
CA GLU A 99 0.43 4.77 -21.98
C GLU A 99 0.60 4.92 -20.46
N VAL A 100 0.23 3.89 -19.69
CA VAL A 100 0.42 3.86 -18.24
C VAL A 100 1.91 3.90 -17.90
N GLN A 101 2.74 3.08 -18.57
CA GLN A 101 4.19 3.07 -18.38
C GLN A 101 4.84 4.40 -18.77
N ALA A 102 4.43 4.98 -19.89
CA ALA A 102 4.92 6.28 -20.33
C ALA A 102 4.52 7.40 -19.34
N GLY A 103 3.30 7.34 -18.78
CA GLY A 103 2.84 8.24 -17.75
C GLY A 103 3.67 8.14 -16.47
N MET A 104 3.90 6.92 -15.99
CA MET A 104 4.75 6.66 -14.82
C MET A 104 6.18 7.20 -15.04
N ARG A 105 6.79 6.91 -16.20
CA ARG A 105 8.14 7.40 -16.51
C ARG A 105 8.23 8.93 -16.54
N ARG A 106 7.22 9.61 -17.09
CA ARG A 106 7.14 11.07 -17.06
C ARG A 106 7.04 11.61 -15.63
N ALA A 107 6.22 10.99 -14.78
CA ALA A 107 6.07 11.38 -13.38
C ALA A 107 7.39 11.23 -12.60
N ILE A 108 8.09 10.09 -12.77
CA ILE A 108 9.40 9.85 -12.15
C ILE A 108 10.41 10.89 -12.65
N ALA A 109 10.47 11.11 -13.97
CA ALA A 109 11.40 12.09 -14.55
C ALA A 109 11.16 13.51 -14.00
N ALA A 110 9.91 13.93 -13.89
CA ALA A 110 9.54 15.21 -13.31
C ALA A 110 9.93 15.31 -11.82
N ALA A 111 9.68 14.27 -11.03
CA ALA A 111 10.04 14.23 -9.61
C ALA A 111 11.57 14.29 -9.42
N MET A 112 12.33 13.51 -10.19
CA MET A 112 13.80 13.48 -10.07
C MET A 112 14.44 14.77 -10.59
N ALA A 113 13.94 15.33 -11.69
CA ALA A 113 14.39 16.64 -12.19
C ALA A 113 14.09 17.75 -11.17
N ARG A 114 12.94 17.72 -10.52
CA ARG A 114 12.60 18.63 -9.44
C ARG A 114 13.53 18.45 -8.25
N SER A 115 13.76 17.22 -7.81
CA SER A 115 14.66 16.91 -6.70
C SER A 115 16.05 17.47 -6.92
N ASN A 116 16.68 17.16 -8.07
CA ASN A 116 18.03 17.64 -8.38
C ASN A 116 18.14 19.17 -8.51
N ARG A 117 17.07 19.84 -8.92
CA ARG A 117 17.06 21.30 -9.08
C ARG A 117 16.81 22.02 -7.77
N GLU A 118 15.95 21.48 -6.90
CA GLU A 118 15.44 22.19 -5.74
C GLU A 118 16.09 21.76 -4.42
N ILE A 119 16.61 20.53 -4.34
CA ILE A 119 17.19 19.99 -3.12
C ILE A 119 18.72 20.05 -3.18
N PRO A 120 19.38 20.84 -2.33
CA PRO A 120 20.82 20.78 -2.16
C PRO A 120 21.19 19.52 -1.37
N HIS A 121 21.40 18.41 -2.09
CA HIS A 121 21.77 17.15 -1.46
C HIS A 121 23.14 17.20 -0.82
N TYR A 122 23.28 16.63 0.39
CA TYR A 122 24.56 16.15 0.89
C TYR A 122 24.53 14.63 1.01
N TYR A 123 25.69 14.00 0.92
CA TYR A 123 25.81 12.55 0.97
C TYR A 123 26.86 12.15 1.99
N LEU A 124 26.51 11.16 2.83
CA LEU A 124 27.45 10.52 3.74
C LEU A 124 27.34 9.02 3.59
N GLU A 125 28.42 8.32 3.88
CA GLU A 125 28.42 6.86 3.95
C GLU A 125 29.17 6.36 5.20
N THR A 126 28.84 5.14 5.60
CA THR A 126 29.62 4.40 6.58
C THR A 126 29.63 2.92 6.22
N ARG A 127 30.73 2.26 6.55
CA ARG A 127 30.86 0.80 6.44
C ARG A 127 30.49 0.19 7.79
N ILE A 128 29.62 -0.82 7.76
CA ILE A 128 29.06 -1.47 8.95
C ILE A 128 29.43 -2.95 8.91
N ASP A 129 30.03 -3.46 9.97
CA ASP A 129 30.21 -4.89 10.18
C ASP A 129 28.84 -5.54 10.45
N MET A 130 28.46 -6.50 9.64
CA MET A 130 27.17 -7.17 9.71
C MET A 130 27.21 -8.53 10.42
N ASP A 131 28.35 -8.94 10.95
CA ASP A 131 28.52 -10.26 11.57
C ASP A 131 27.49 -10.51 12.68
N ARG A 132 27.28 -9.53 13.56
CA ARG A 132 26.28 -9.66 14.65
C ARG A 132 24.85 -9.73 14.12
N ALA A 133 24.51 -8.87 13.19
CA ALA A 133 23.17 -8.86 12.59
C ALA A 133 22.88 -10.14 11.80
N GLN A 134 23.87 -10.68 11.08
CA GLN A 134 23.73 -11.96 10.37
C GLN A 134 23.57 -13.15 11.32
N ARG A 135 24.40 -13.25 12.36
CA ARG A 135 24.26 -14.32 13.37
C ARG A 135 22.93 -14.27 14.10
N PHE A 136 22.47 -13.08 14.45
CA PHE A 136 21.13 -12.90 15.01
C PHE A 136 20.07 -13.42 14.08
N LEU A 137 20.11 -13.00 12.80
CA LEU A 137 19.17 -13.43 11.78
C LEU A 137 19.18 -14.95 11.58
N GLU A 138 20.35 -15.56 11.52
CA GLU A 138 20.52 -17.01 11.43
C GLU A 138 19.90 -17.74 12.62
N SER A 139 20.21 -17.28 13.84
CA SER A 139 19.66 -17.84 15.07
C SER A 139 18.14 -17.75 15.13
N GLU A 140 17.57 -16.60 14.74
CA GLU A 140 16.12 -16.42 14.66
C GLU A 140 15.50 -17.30 13.59
N ASN A 141 16.15 -17.44 12.44
CA ASN A 141 15.65 -18.25 11.32
C ASN A 141 15.75 -19.76 11.56
N GLN A 142 16.64 -20.22 12.46
CA GLN A 142 16.66 -21.63 12.89
C GLN A 142 15.39 -22.02 13.69
N LYS A 143 14.78 -21.07 14.37
CA LYS A 143 13.54 -21.26 15.16
C LYS A 143 12.26 -21.18 14.29
N ARG A 144 12.38 -20.80 13.02
CA ARG A 144 11.24 -20.51 12.14
C ARG A 144 11.15 -21.50 10.99
N PRO A 145 9.94 -21.89 10.57
CA PRO A 145 9.75 -22.60 9.32
C PRO A 145 10.20 -21.72 8.14
N ILE A 146 10.58 -22.34 7.02
CA ILE A 146 11.17 -21.64 5.86
C ILE A 146 10.31 -20.47 5.37
N ARG A 147 8.99 -20.62 5.39
CA ARG A 147 8.04 -19.59 4.92
C ARG A 147 7.99 -18.33 5.80
N ASP A 148 8.35 -18.46 7.07
CA ASP A 148 8.24 -17.41 8.08
C ASP A 148 9.63 -16.83 8.44
N ARG A 149 10.66 -17.16 7.66
CA ARG A 149 12.03 -16.66 7.86
C ARG A 149 12.11 -15.18 7.61
N LEU A 150 12.84 -14.50 8.47
CA LEU A 150 13.17 -13.09 8.33
C LEU A 150 14.22 -12.87 7.23
N LEU A 151 14.12 -11.77 6.54
CA LEU A 151 15.13 -11.28 5.60
C LEU A 151 15.98 -10.20 6.24
N ILE A 152 17.23 -10.08 5.81
CA ILE A 152 18.14 -9.01 6.30
C ILE A 152 17.54 -7.61 6.06
N ALA A 153 16.77 -7.44 4.99
CA ALA A 153 16.08 -6.19 4.70
C ALA A 153 15.17 -5.72 5.85
N VAL A 154 14.49 -6.64 6.55
CA VAL A 154 13.63 -6.31 7.68
C VAL A 154 14.44 -5.77 8.87
N VAL A 155 15.59 -6.39 9.13
CA VAL A 155 16.54 -5.93 10.18
C VAL A 155 17.06 -4.52 9.85
N LEU A 156 17.43 -4.28 8.59
CA LEU A 156 17.88 -2.97 8.12
C LEU A 156 16.79 -1.90 8.25
N ILE A 157 15.56 -2.21 7.81
CA ILE A 157 14.42 -1.30 7.90
C ILE A 157 14.10 -0.95 9.35
N LYS A 158 14.11 -1.94 10.25
CA LYS A 158 13.85 -1.73 11.67
C LYS A 158 14.96 -0.90 12.33
N ALA A 159 16.23 -1.15 12.01
CA ALA A 159 17.36 -0.37 12.50
C ALA A 159 17.30 1.08 12.04
N VAL A 160 16.87 1.35 10.78
CA VAL A 160 16.61 2.71 10.29
C VAL A 160 15.52 3.39 11.12
N ALA A 161 14.39 2.72 11.36
CA ALA A 161 13.31 3.31 12.17
C ALA A 161 13.79 3.65 13.60
N LYS A 162 14.58 2.77 14.22
CA LYS A 162 15.18 3.04 15.53
C LYS A 162 16.16 4.22 15.51
N ALA A 163 16.98 4.34 14.47
CA ALA A 163 17.89 5.47 14.31
C ALA A 163 17.14 6.80 14.05
N LEU A 164 16.01 6.76 13.36
CA LEU A 164 15.16 7.94 13.13
C LEU A 164 14.52 8.46 14.43
N ASN A 165 14.19 7.59 15.38
CA ASN A 165 13.72 8.02 16.69
C ASN A 165 14.76 8.87 17.44
N GLU A 166 16.05 8.69 17.13
CA GLU A 166 17.15 9.46 17.72
C GLU A 166 17.51 10.72 16.94
N VAL A 167 17.21 10.72 15.64
CA VAL A 167 17.45 11.85 14.73
C VAL A 167 16.18 12.15 13.93
N PRO A 168 15.13 12.65 14.59
CA PRO A 168 13.81 12.83 13.97
C PRO A 168 13.79 13.85 12.84
N GLU A 169 14.78 14.74 12.76
CA GLU A 169 14.87 15.72 11.69
C GLU A 169 15.09 15.11 10.29
N LEU A 170 15.49 13.84 10.22
CA LEU A 170 15.61 13.08 8.96
C LEU A 170 14.31 12.35 8.57
N ASN A 171 13.30 12.35 9.45
CA ASN A 171 11.99 11.77 9.22
C ASN A 171 10.94 12.87 8.99
N GLY A 172 10.78 13.32 7.76
CA GLY A 172 9.84 14.42 7.52
C GLY A 172 9.86 14.99 6.12
N TYR A 173 9.26 16.16 6.00
CA TYR A 173 9.05 16.85 4.74
C TYR A 173 9.62 18.26 4.76
N TRP A 174 10.05 18.74 3.61
CA TRP A 174 10.37 20.15 3.35
C TRP A 174 9.20 20.78 2.61
N THR A 175 8.38 21.56 3.32
CA THR A 175 7.23 22.28 2.77
C THR A 175 7.14 23.67 3.38
N ASP A 176 6.65 24.62 2.60
CA ASP A 176 6.51 26.03 3.03
C ASP A 176 7.82 26.64 3.59
N ASP A 177 8.94 26.34 2.91
CA ASP A 177 10.30 26.76 3.28
C ASP A 177 10.74 26.39 4.71
N ARG A 178 10.24 25.30 5.24
CA ARG A 178 10.59 24.78 6.56
C ARG A 178 10.58 23.24 6.62
N LEU A 179 11.38 22.73 7.53
CA LEU A 179 11.31 21.32 7.92
C LEU A 179 10.05 21.06 8.74
N GLN A 180 9.32 20.02 8.37
CA GLN A 180 8.17 19.49 9.10
C GLN A 180 8.47 18.05 9.51
N PRO A 181 9.10 17.81 10.68
CA PRO A 181 9.33 16.47 11.19
C PRO A 181 8.01 15.73 11.40
N GLN A 182 8.01 14.43 11.14
CA GLN A 182 6.85 13.56 11.34
C GLN A 182 7.08 12.68 12.55
N GLU A 183 6.05 12.54 13.41
CA GLU A 183 6.10 11.63 14.56
C GLU A 183 6.07 10.18 14.12
N ALA A 184 5.16 9.84 13.21
CA ALA A 184 5.07 8.50 12.64
C ALA A 184 6.22 8.24 11.65
N ILE A 185 6.76 7.03 11.69
CA ILE A 185 7.85 6.60 10.78
C ILE A 185 7.28 5.68 9.71
N HIS A 186 7.04 6.26 8.54
CA HIS A 186 6.53 5.56 7.36
C HIS A 186 7.64 5.42 6.33
N ILE A 187 8.16 4.20 6.17
CA ILE A 187 9.33 3.96 5.34
C ILE A 187 8.91 3.53 3.93
N GLY A 188 9.18 4.37 2.95
CA GLY A 188 9.05 4.05 1.54
C GLY A 188 10.11 3.06 1.09
N LEU A 189 9.70 1.96 0.46
CA LEU A 189 10.61 0.97 -0.12
C LEU A 189 10.70 1.14 -1.63
N ALA A 190 11.89 1.32 -2.16
CA ALA A 190 12.12 1.38 -3.61
C ALA A 190 11.98 -0.04 -4.22
N ILE A 191 10.88 -0.29 -4.92
CA ILE A 191 10.54 -1.59 -5.52
C ILE A 191 10.57 -1.48 -7.04
N ALA A 192 11.48 -2.22 -7.68
CA ALA A 192 11.49 -2.38 -9.12
C ALA A 192 10.36 -3.30 -9.59
N LEU A 193 9.60 -2.85 -10.59
CA LEU A 193 8.50 -3.63 -11.17
C LEU A 193 9.03 -4.51 -12.30
N ARG A 194 8.52 -5.76 -12.40
CA ARG A 194 8.92 -6.73 -13.45
C ARG A 194 8.73 -6.22 -14.86
N GLN A 195 7.82 -5.27 -15.06
CA GLN A 195 7.46 -4.71 -16.36
C GLN A 195 8.21 -3.41 -16.67
N GLY A 196 9.20 -3.07 -15.84
CA GLY A 196 9.89 -1.79 -15.86
C GLY A 196 9.17 -0.72 -15.06
N GLY A 197 9.95 0.22 -14.55
CA GLY A 197 9.51 1.26 -13.61
C GLY A 197 9.86 0.94 -12.16
N LEU A 198 9.75 1.97 -11.34
CA LEU A 198 10.03 1.96 -9.91
C LEU A 198 8.83 2.54 -9.18
N VAL A 199 8.41 1.91 -8.10
CA VAL A 199 7.44 2.47 -7.15
C VAL A 199 8.06 2.50 -5.77
N VAL A 200 7.63 3.45 -4.94
CA VAL A 200 8.16 3.63 -3.59
C VAL A 200 7.00 3.64 -2.57
N PRO A 201 6.31 2.50 -2.41
CA PRO A 201 5.24 2.43 -1.43
C PRO A 201 5.79 2.37 -0.01
N ALA A 202 5.07 2.98 0.94
CA ALA A 202 5.44 3.06 2.33
C ALA A 202 4.88 1.90 3.18
N ILE A 203 5.71 1.38 4.07
CA ILE A 203 5.25 0.61 5.23
C ILE A 203 4.97 1.63 6.33
N HIS A 204 3.74 1.64 6.84
CA HIS A 204 3.34 2.56 7.90
C HIS A 204 3.81 2.07 9.28
N ASP A 205 4.11 3.02 10.17
CA ASP A 205 4.40 2.81 11.60
C ASP A 205 5.46 1.72 11.85
N VAL A 206 6.60 1.84 11.16
CA VAL A 206 7.67 0.83 11.19
C VAL A 206 8.30 0.70 12.58
N ASP A 207 8.41 1.78 13.31
CA ASP A 207 9.00 1.85 14.66
C ASP A 207 8.21 1.04 15.70
N THR A 208 6.89 0.93 15.53
CA THR A 208 5.99 0.20 16.43
C THR A 208 5.90 -1.30 16.13
N LYS A 209 6.23 -1.73 14.91
CA LYS A 209 6.12 -3.12 14.47
C LYS A 209 7.25 -3.99 14.97
N SER A 210 6.95 -5.22 15.38
CA SER A 210 7.93 -6.28 15.57
C SER A 210 8.57 -6.69 14.23
N LEU A 211 9.68 -7.44 14.28
CA LEU A 211 10.33 -7.96 13.07
C LEU A 211 9.41 -8.88 12.27
N ASP A 212 8.57 -9.68 12.92
CA ASP A 212 7.62 -10.58 12.26
C ASP A 212 6.49 -9.81 11.57
N GLU A 213 5.90 -8.82 12.25
CA GLU A 213 4.89 -7.93 11.67
C GLU A 213 5.44 -7.13 10.49
N LEU A 214 6.68 -6.66 10.61
CA LEU A 214 7.36 -5.91 9.56
C LEU A 214 7.66 -6.81 8.35
N MET A 215 8.08 -8.06 8.57
CA MET A 215 8.29 -9.04 7.49
C MET A 215 6.99 -9.32 6.73
N GLN A 216 5.88 -9.51 7.44
CA GLN A 216 4.57 -9.71 6.83
C GLN A 216 4.12 -8.47 6.03
N ALA A 217 4.23 -7.28 6.63
CA ALA A 217 3.88 -6.02 5.98
C ALA A 217 4.70 -5.78 4.71
N MET A 218 6.01 -6.04 4.75
CA MET A 218 6.90 -5.92 3.60
C MET A 218 6.54 -6.90 2.49
N SER A 219 6.29 -8.17 2.82
CA SER A 219 5.93 -9.22 1.85
C SER A 219 4.60 -8.92 1.16
N ASP A 220 3.60 -8.48 1.92
CA ASP A 220 2.30 -8.06 1.40
C ASP A 220 2.43 -6.83 0.50
N LEU A 221 3.17 -5.81 0.95
CA LEU A 221 3.43 -4.60 0.18
C LEU A 221 4.10 -4.90 -1.17
N ILE A 222 5.14 -5.75 -1.19
CA ILE A 222 5.84 -6.18 -2.41
C ILE A 222 4.88 -6.91 -3.35
N THR A 223 4.03 -7.79 -2.82
CA THR A 223 3.05 -8.54 -3.60
C THR A 223 2.03 -7.60 -4.24
N ARG A 224 1.49 -6.64 -3.48
CA ARG A 224 0.54 -5.65 -3.99
C ARG A 224 1.19 -4.68 -4.98
N ALA A 225 2.43 -4.27 -4.76
CA ALA A 225 3.20 -3.47 -5.71
C ALA A 225 3.33 -4.17 -7.07
N ARG A 226 3.70 -5.45 -7.06
CA ARG A 226 3.87 -6.26 -8.28
C ARG A 226 2.56 -6.54 -9.02
N THR A 227 1.44 -6.54 -8.33
CA THR A 227 0.09 -6.78 -8.90
C THR A 227 -0.67 -5.49 -9.21
N GLY A 228 -0.09 -4.31 -8.96
CA GLY A 228 -0.73 -3.02 -9.20
C GLY A 228 -1.88 -2.70 -8.24
N ARG A 229 -1.86 -3.26 -7.02
CA ARG A 229 -2.92 -3.12 -6.01
C ARG A 229 -2.48 -2.29 -4.79
N LEU A 230 -1.59 -1.33 -5.01
CA LEU A 230 -1.18 -0.40 -3.96
C LEU A 230 -2.33 0.52 -3.56
N ARG A 231 -2.39 0.87 -2.28
CA ARG A 231 -3.32 1.87 -1.74
C ARG A 231 -2.78 3.27 -1.98
N GLY A 232 -3.66 4.27 -2.06
CA GLY A 232 -3.24 5.66 -2.23
C GLY A 232 -2.30 6.12 -1.11
N SER A 233 -2.64 5.84 0.15
CA SER A 233 -1.82 6.18 1.32
C SER A 233 -0.41 5.57 1.27
N GLU A 234 -0.25 4.38 0.75
CA GLU A 234 1.07 3.75 0.60
C GLU A 234 1.98 4.49 -0.40
N LEU A 235 1.39 5.22 -1.34
CA LEU A 235 2.14 6.01 -2.32
C LEU A 235 2.43 7.43 -1.86
N THR A 236 1.69 7.95 -0.88
CA THR A 236 1.75 9.35 -0.44
C THR A 236 2.39 9.57 0.92
N ASP A 237 2.26 8.60 1.83
CA ASP A 237 2.54 8.82 3.25
C ASP A 237 3.99 8.54 3.67
N GLY A 238 4.85 8.11 2.73
CA GLY A 238 6.25 7.83 3.04
C GLY A 238 6.99 9.06 3.59
N THR A 239 7.53 8.97 4.80
CA THR A 239 8.24 10.06 5.48
C THR A 239 9.75 10.06 5.18
N ILE A 240 10.28 8.90 4.82
CA ILE A 240 11.66 8.68 4.34
C ILE A 240 11.66 7.51 3.36
N THR A 241 12.65 7.44 2.48
CA THR A 241 12.80 6.34 1.51
C THR A 241 14.02 5.49 1.81
N ILE A 242 13.89 4.16 1.67
CA ILE A 242 15.02 3.22 1.66
C ILE A 242 15.15 2.61 0.25
N THR A 243 16.37 2.56 -0.24
CA THR A 243 16.75 1.80 -1.44
C THR A 243 17.80 0.75 -1.07
N HIS A 244 17.57 -0.50 -1.49
CA HIS A 244 18.50 -1.61 -1.29
C HIS A 244 18.81 -2.24 -2.65
N LEU A 245 20.05 -2.11 -3.10
CA LEU A 245 20.52 -2.63 -4.39
C LEU A 245 21.52 -3.80 -4.23
N GLY A 246 21.68 -4.31 -3.02
CA GLY A 246 22.57 -5.42 -2.72
C GLY A 246 22.26 -6.69 -3.49
N ASP A 247 20.99 -7.03 -3.66
CA ASP A 247 20.52 -8.18 -4.44
C ASP A 247 20.88 -8.07 -5.95
N LEU A 248 21.17 -6.86 -6.42
CA LEU A 248 21.62 -6.60 -7.79
C LEU A 248 23.16 -6.53 -7.91
N GLY A 249 23.88 -6.79 -6.81
CA GLY A 249 25.33 -6.81 -6.79
C GLY A 249 26.01 -5.44 -6.60
N VAL A 250 25.25 -4.39 -6.33
CA VAL A 250 25.77 -3.03 -6.10
C VAL A 250 26.34 -2.92 -4.68
N GLU A 251 27.57 -2.44 -4.53
CA GLU A 251 28.21 -2.32 -3.21
C GLU A 251 27.86 -1.03 -2.48
N THR A 252 27.62 0.05 -3.22
CA THR A 252 27.26 1.35 -2.65
C THR A 252 26.22 2.03 -3.54
N VAL A 253 25.20 2.63 -2.96
CA VAL A 253 24.16 3.36 -3.68
C VAL A 253 23.91 4.71 -3.04
N TYR A 254 23.96 5.77 -3.84
CA TYR A 254 23.59 7.12 -3.45
C TYR A 254 22.28 7.47 -4.15
N GLY A 255 21.20 7.56 -3.38
CA GLY A 255 19.88 7.85 -3.92
C GLY A 255 19.62 9.33 -4.05
N VAL A 256 18.64 9.67 -4.88
CA VAL A 256 18.09 11.02 -5.03
C VAL A 256 16.83 11.12 -4.20
N ILE A 257 16.74 12.10 -3.33
CA ILE A 257 15.61 12.30 -2.40
C ILE A 257 14.30 12.46 -3.19
N TYR A 258 13.24 11.80 -2.76
CA TYR A 258 11.91 11.94 -3.36
C TYR A 258 11.15 13.09 -2.68
N PRO A 259 10.95 14.23 -3.38
CA PRO A 259 10.23 15.36 -2.77
C PRO A 259 8.80 14.99 -2.38
N PRO A 260 8.29 15.45 -1.24
CA PRO A 260 8.83 16.46 -0.31
C PRO A 260 9.71 15.90 0.83
N GLN A 261 10.08 14.62 0.82
CA GLN A 261 10.95 14.02 1.84
C GLN A 261 12.28 14.76 1.94
N VAL A 262 12.93 14.68 3.12
CA VAL A 262 14.21 15.35 3.39
C VAL A 262 15.40 14.38 3.44
N ALA A 263 15.16 13.07 3.38
CA ALA A 263 16.22 12.09 3.39
C ALA A 263 15.90 10.81 2.61
N LEU A 264 16.95 10.12 2.19
CA LEU A 264 16.89 8.78 1.61
C LEU A 264 18.10 7.97 2.10
N VAL A 265 17.84 6.73 2.53
CA VAL A 265 18.87 5.79 2.98
C VAL A 265 19.14 4.75 1.90
N GLY A 266 20.41 4.51 1.61
CA GLY A 266 20.86 3.52 0.64
C GLY A 266 21.62 2.38 1.29
N PHE A 267 21.35 1.14 0.84
CA PHE A 267 22.09 -0.05 1.25
C PHE A 267 22.63 -0.80 0.03
N GLY A 268 23.93 -1.07 0.07
CA GLY A 268 24.58 -1.94 -0.90
C GLY A 268 24.49 -3.42 -0.53
N ARG A 269 25.24 -4.26 -1.23
CA ARG A 269 25.40 -5.68 -0.88
C ARG A 269 26.34 -5.84 0.33
N ILE A 270 26.14 -6.92 1.08
CA ILE A 270 27.09 -7.36 2.09
C ILE A 270 28.25 -8.06 1.36
N VAL A 271 29.49 -7.64 1.65
CA VAL A 271 30.72 -8.15 1.02
C VAL A 271 31.72 -8.52 2.08
N ASP A 272 32.31 -9.72 1.96
CA ASP A 272 33.43 -10.08 2.79
C ASP A 272 34.63 -9.14 2.51
N SER A 273 35.04 -8.42 3.55
CA SER A 273 36.04 -7.37 3.42
C SER A 273 37.09 -7.47 4.55
N PRO A 274 38.33 -7.07 4.28
CA PRO A 274 39.32 -6.89 5.33
C PRO A 274 38.81 -5.89 6.37
N TRP A 275 38.89 -6.29 7.64
CA TRP A 275 38.42 -5.48 8.77
C TRP A 275 39.40 -5.52 9.91
N ALA A 276 39.76 -4.37 10.42
CA ALA A 276 40.66 -4.24 11.56
C ALA A 276 39.83 -4.03 12.84
N GLU A 277 39.96 -4.92 13.78
CA GLU A 277 39.31 -4.85 15.11
C GLU A 277 40.28 -5.26 16.20
N ASN A 278 40.36 -4.48 17.27
CA ASN A 278 41.24 -4.74 18.42
C ASN A 278 42.71 -5.02 18.03
N GLY A 279 43.24 -4.33 17.02
CA GLY A 279 44.62 -4.50 16.56
C GLY A 279 44.84 -5.74 15.67
N MET A 280 43.81 -6.54 15.39
CA MET A 280 43.87 -7.70 14.52
C MET A 280 43.20 -7.41 13.16
N LEU A 281 43.70 -8.04 12.13
CA LEU A 281 43.07 -8.00 10.80
C LEU A 281 42.32 -9.32 10.57
N GLY A 282 41.05 -9.19 10.22
CA GLY A 282 40.19 -10.34 9.90
C GLY A 282 39.36 -10.08 8.65
N ILE A 283 38.53 -11.05 8.27
CA ILE A 283 37.51 -10.89 7.24
C ILE A 283 36.18 -10.74 7.95
N ARG A 284 35.40 -9.73 7.54
CA ARG A 284 34.05 -9.46 8.05
C ARG A 284 33.06 -9.24 6.93
N PRO A 285 31.80 -9.65 7.09
CA PRO A 285 30.73 -9.27 6.19
C PRO A 285 30.41 -7.78 6.40
N VAL A 286 30.71 -6.95 5.42
CA VAL A 286 30.59 -5.49 5.52
C VAL A 286 29.51 -4.99 4.59
N LEU A 287 28.62 -4.14 5.10
CA LEU A 287 27.61 -3.40 4.36
C LEU A 287 28.02 -1.92 4.28
N THR A 288 27.88 -1.32 3.11
CA THR A 288 27.94 0.14 3.00
C THR A 288 26.53 0.70 3.11
N ALA A 289 26.31 1.51 4.14
CA ALA A 289 25.10 2.31 4.33
C ALA A 289 25.36 3.76 3.96
N THR A 290 24.47 4.35 3.18
CA THR A 290 24.54 5.74 2.75
C THR A 290 23.32 6.52 3.21
N ILE A 291 23.47 7.83 3.33
CA ILE A 291 22.36 8.76 3.48
C ILE A 291 22.51 9.91 2.50
N ALA A 292 21.45 10.22 1.78
CA ALA A 292 21.25 11.48 1.09
C ALA A 292 20.35 12.35 1.96
N GLY A 293 20.80 13.54 2.33
CA GLY A 293 20.03 14.48 3.15
C GLY A 293 19.85 15.83 2.43
N ASP A 294 18.72 16.48 2.71
CA ASP A 294 18.43 17.84 2.24
C ASP A 294 19.14 18.84 3.15
N HIS A 295 20.12 19.59 2.56
CA HIS A 295 20.92 20.54 3.34
C HIS A 295 20.15 21.80 3.79
N ARG A 296 18.91 21.96 3.35
CA ARG A 296 18.00 22.99 3.88
C ARG A 296 17.37 22.56 5.21
N ALA A 297 17.16 21.24 5.39
CA ALA A 297 16.50 20.66 6.55
C ALA A 297 17.50 20.20 7.61
N THR A 298 18.61 19.60 7.19
CA THR A 298 19.63 19.00 8.07
C THR A 298 21.04 19.26 7.53
N ASP A 299 22.05 18.79 8.26
CA ASP A 299 23.45 18.94 7.91
C ASP A 299 24.23 17.64 8.10
N GLY A 300 25.54 17.68 7.76
CA GLY A 300 26.43 16.54 7.90
C GLY A 300 26.53 16.01 9.32
N ARG A 301 26.33 16.84 10.35
CA ARG A 301 26.32 16.40 11.77
C ARG A 301 25.13 15.48 12.02
N ARG A 302 23.93 15.86 11.60
CA ARG A 302 22.71 15.05 11.76
C ARG A 302 22.81 13.75 10.98
N GLY A 303 23.28 13.80 9.74
CA GLY A 303 23.52 12.60 8.94
C GLY A 303 24.54 11.65 9.59
N ALA A 304 25.64 12.17 10.15
CA ALA A 304 26.62 11.37 10.86
C ALA A 304 26.07 10.74 12.16
N GLN A 305 25.27 11.49 12.92
CA GLN A 305 24.56 10.96 14.10
C GLN A 305 23.63 9.81 13.73
N PHE A 306 22.86 9.95 12.65
CA PHE A 306 21.98 8.89 12.14
C PHE A 306 22.78 7.65 11.74
N LEU A 307 23.85 7.77 10.97
CA LEU A 307 24.67 6.62 10.56
C LEU A 307 25.34 5.94 11.76
N THR A 308 25.74 6.71 12.78
CA THR A 308 26.27 6.17 14.03
C THR A 308 25.20 5.39 14.81
N ALA A 309 23.99 5.93 14.93
CA ALA A 309 22.87 5.25 15.55
C ALA A 309 22.49 3.98 14.78
N LEU A 310 22.39 4.05 13.45
CA LEU A 310 22.13 2.90 12.58
C LEU A 310 23.16 1.77 12.81
N ASN A 311 24.46 2.11 12.79
CA ASN A 311 25.52 1.14 13.08
C ASN A 311 25.31 0.50 14.44
N ARG A 312 25.09 1.27 15.50
CA ARG A 312 24.88 0.75 16.87
C ARG A 312 23.69 -0.23 16.92
N TRP A 313 22.54 0.11 16.30
CA TRP A 313 21.39 -0.77 16.29
C TRP A 313 21.67 -2.08 15.54
N LEU A 314 22.49 -2.07 14.51
CA LEU A 314 22.93 -3.26 13.80
C LEU A 314 23.97 -4.09 14.59
N GLN A 315 24.66 -3.47 15.57
CA GLN A 315 25.52 -4.20 16.52
C GLN A 315 24.74 -4.78 17.72
N GLU A 316 23.48 -4.37 17.94
CA GLU A 316 22.60 -4.83 19.01
C GLU A 316 21.24 -5.33 18.44
N PRO A 317 21.25 -6.26 17.47
CA PRO A 317 20.06 -6.62 16.71
C PRO A 317 18.96 -7.28 17.56
N GLU A 318 19.30 -7.82 18.73
CA GLU A 318 18.34 -8.38 19.69
C GLU A 318 17.44 -7.32 20.35
N LYS A 319 17.76 -6.04 20.19
CA LYS A 319 16.97 -4.91 20.71
C LYS A 319 16.05 -4.27 19.67
N LEU A 320 16.03 -4.82 18.45
CA LEU A 320 15.22 -4.30 17.33
C LEU A 320 13.73 -4.66 17.39
#